data_0075e9902691c518c46e4f9d8a0b4a92
#
_entry.id   0075e9902691c518c46e4f9d8a0b4a92
#
_cell.length_a   1.000
_cell.length_b   1.000
_cell.length_c   1.000
_cell.angle_alpha   90.00
_cell.angle_beta   90.00
_cell.angle_gamma   90.00
#
_symmetry.space_group_name_H-M   'P 1'
#
loop_
_entity.id
_entity.type
_entity.pdbx_description
1 polymer ?
#
loop_
_entity_poly.entity_id
_entity_poly.type
_entity_poly.pdbx_seq_one_letter_code
_entity_poly.pdbx_strand_id
1 'polypeptide(L)'
;MRRQGSLMVEPLYHKVADFGMEFYANAEGFTYLGLSLFDTSGTAYTGNLLATEEEKRAKLARYLSPTQIESLRQLVMHCLEAISPRFRLGPFGIDMMIVRTEDGKTRVHPCLEINFRRTMGHVAIALQQRVTTPAEAMAVTFEDGHYHLRCR
;
A
#
# COMPACT_ATOMS: atom_id res chain seq x y z
N MET A 1 -19.10 -22.02 -6.58
CA MET A 1 -19.81 -21.35 -5.46
C MET A 1 -20.19 -22.28 -4.31
N ARG A 2 -20.76 -23.48 -4.54
CA ARG A 2 -21.15 -24.38 -3.41
C ARG A 2 -20.00 -24.80 -2.47
N ARG A 3 -18.73 -24.67 -2.87
CA ARG A 3 -17.55 -25.03 -2.04
C ARG A 3 -16.97 -23.84 -1.26
N GLN A 4 -17.24 -22.58 -1.64
CA GLN A 4 -16.65 -21.39 -1.01
C GLN A 4 -17.56 -20.69 0.00
N GLY A 5 -18.87 -20.99 0.00
CA GLY A 5 -19.84 -20.46 0.96
C GLY A 5 -20.21 -18.99 0.80
N SER A 6 -19.32 -18.13 0.35
CA SER A 6 -19.53 -16.67 0.15
C SER A 6 -18.76 -16.14 -1.06
N LEU A 7 -19.24 -15.02 -1.59
CA LEU A 7 -18.62 -14.29 -2.69
C LEU A 7 -18.65 -12.80 -2.35
N MET A 8 -17.51 -12.11 -2.53
CA MET A 8 -17.47 -10.65 -2.49
C MET A 8 -17.68 -10.10 -3.89
N VAL A 9 -18.52 -9.07 -4.02
CA VAL A 9 -18.77 -8.36 -5.28
C VAL A 9 -18.52 -6.89 -5.06
N GLU A 10 -17.63 -6.31 -5.84
CA GLU A 10 -17.24 -4.90 -5.77
C GLU A 10 -17.34 -4.25 -7.15
N PRO A 11 -17.53 -2.92 -7.24
CA PRO A 11 -17.45 -2.21 -8.49
C PRO A 11 -16.08 -2.38 -9.15
N LEU A 12 -16.07 -2.55 -10.49
CA LEU A 12 -14.82 -2.50 -11.26
C LEU A 12 -14.44 -1.05 -11.50
N TYR A 13 -13.37 -0.59 -10.85
CA TYR A 13 -12.87 0.77 -10.99
C TYR A 13 -11.84 0.89 -12.11
N HIS A 14 -11.79 2.05 -12.76
CA HIS A 14 -10.69 2.40 -13.67
C HIS A 14 -9.43 2.75 -12.86
N LYS A 15 -8.68 1.74 -12.52
CA LYS A 15 -7.43 1.86 -11.74
C LYS A 15 -6.35 2.63 -12.52
N VAL A 16 -5.66 3.53 -11.83
CA VAL A 16 -4.55 4.33 -12.35
C VAL A 16 -3.23 3.95 -11.69
N ALA A 17 -3.23 3.70 -10.37
CA ALA A 17 -2.06 3.29 -9.62
C ALA A 17 -2.46 2.54 -8.36
N ASP A 18 -1.62 1.61 -7.94
CA ASP A 18 -1.70 0.94 -6.65
C ASP A 18 -0.71 1.56 -5.66
N PHE A 19 -1.09 1.62 -4.40
CA PHE A 19 -0.21 1.96 -3.29
C PHE A 19 -0.79 1.42 -1.99
N GLY A 20 0.00 1.42 -0.93
CA GLY A 20 -0.45 1.00 0.40
C GLY A 20 0.13 1.87 1.49
N MET A 21 -0.42 1.69 2.67
CA MET A 21 0.12 2.19 3.93
C MET A 21 0.42 1.03 4.85
N GLU A 22 1.61 1.01 5.41
CA GLU A 22 2.08 -0.04 6.29
C GLU A 22 2.03 0.40 7.75
N PHE A 23 1.58 -0.50 8.62
CA PHE A 23 1.34 -0.21 10.04
C PHE A 23 1.84 -1.34 10.93
N TYR A 24 1.96 -1.01 12.21
CA TYR A 24 2.13 -1.96 13.29
C TYR A 24 1.13 -1.68 14.41
N ALA A 25 0.40 -2.70 14.85
CA ALA A 25 -0.51 -2.64 15.98
C ALA A 25 0.12 -3.28 17.22
N ASN A 26 0.10 -2.60 18.34
CA ASN A 26 0.51 -3.12 19.66
C ASN A 26 -0.53 -2.75 20.73
N ALA A 27 -0.23 -3.04 21.98
CA ALA A 27 -1.13 -2.74 23.11
C ALA A 27 -1.33 -1.24 23.34
N GLU A 28 -0.43 -0.39 22.84
CA GLU A 28 -0.45 1.07 22.99
C GLU A 28 -1.21 1.76 21.83
N GLY A 29 -1.50 1.03 20.74
CA GLY A 29 -2.21 1.55 19.59
C GLY A 29 -1.56 1.18 18.24
N PHE A 30 -1.66 2.09 17.28
CA PHE A 30 -1.20 1.89 15.91
C PHE A 30 -0.02 2.82 15.60
N THR A 31 0.99 2.25 14.95
CA THR A 31 2.14 3.01 14.43
C THR A 31 2.11 2.94 12.90
N TYR A 32 2.12 4.09 12.24
CA TYR A 32 2.34 4.20 10.80
C TYR A 32 3.82 3.99 10.51
N LEU A 33 4.15 3.08 9.58
CA LEU A 33 5.52 2.73 9.22
C LEU A 33 5.97 3.37 7.90
N GLY A 34 5.04 3.68 6.99
CA GLY A 34 5.36 4.33 5.74
C GLY A 34 4.43 3.92 4.58
N LEU A 35 4.63 4.61 3.46
CA LEU A 35 4.00 4.28 2.18
C LEU A 35 4.67 3.05 1.53
N SER A 36 3.86 2.28 0.83
CA SER A 36 4.26 1.20 -0.05
C SER A 36 3.75 1.50 -1.46
N LEU A 37 4.65 1.70 -2.42
CA LEU A 37 4.30 1.83 -3.83
C LEU A 37 4.65 0.53 -4.53
N PHE A 38 3.65 -0.10 -5.11
CA PHE A 38 3.80 -1.38 -5.78
C PHE A 38 3.12 -1.40 -7.14
N ASP A 39 3.59 -2.29 -7.99
CA ASP A 39 3.01 -2.51 -9.30
C ASP A 39 2.27 -3.85 -9.32
N THR A 40 1.24 -3.91 -10.15
CA THR A 40 0.49 -5.14 -10.43
C THR A 40 0.36 -5.33 -11.94
N SER A 41 0.41 -6.58 -12.39
CA SER A 41 0.05 -6.98 -13.76
C SER A 41 -1.26 -7.76 -13.70
N GLY A 42 -2.35 -7.13 -14.15
CA GLY A 42 -3.70 -7.60 -13.83
C GLY A 42 -3.94 -7.54 -12.33
N THR A 43 -4.13 -8.70 -11.69
CA THR A 43 -4.27 -8.84 -10.23
C THR A 43 -3.01 -9.35 -9.54
N ALA A 44 -1.96 -9.69 -10.29
CA ALA A 44 -0.73 -10.26 -9.75
C ALA A 44 0.24 -9.14 -9.34
N TYR A 45 0.74 -9.21 -8.11
CA TYR A 45 1.83 -8.36 -7.62
C TYR A 45 3.11 -8.59 -8.42
N THR A 46 3.78 -7.51 -8.84
CA THR A 46 5.03 -7.58 -9.60
C THR A 46 6.23 -6.94 -8.90
N GLY A 47 6.03 -6.12 -7.90
CA GLY A 47 7.14 -5.58 -7.11
C GLY A 47 6.81 -4.30 -6.34
N ASN A 48 7.74 -3.92 -5.45
CA ASN A 48 7.69 -2.68 -4.66
C ASN A 48 8.87 -1.78 -5.00
N LEU A 49 8.60 -0.48 -5.01
CA LEU A 49 9.63 0.54 -5.12
C LEU A 49 10.40 0.67 -3.80
N LEU A 50 11.74 0.58 -3.86
CA LEU A 50 12.62 0.90 -2.75
C LEU A 50 12.97 2.38 -2.82
N ALA A 51 12.30 3.19 -2.01
CA ALA A 51 12.40 4.64 -2.01
C ALA A 51 12.15 5.18 -0.61
N THR A 52 12.67 6.36 -0.32
CA THR A 52 12.33 7.09 0.89
C THR A 52 10.85 7.45 0.92
N GLU A 53 10.33 7.76 2.10
CA GLU A 53 8.94 8.23 2.23
C GLU A 53 8.68 9.49 1.40
N GLU A 54 9.67 10.41 1.37
CA GLU A 54 9.60 11.65 0.60
C GLU A 54 9.52 11.38 -0.91
N GLU A 55 10.35 10.51 -1.44
CA GLU A 55 10.36 10.13 -2.85
C GLU A 55 9.05 9.43 -3.26
N LYS A 56 8.51 8.56 -2.39
CA LYS A 56 7.21 7.93 -2.62
C LYS A 56 6.08 8.97 -2.66
N ARG A 57 6.08 9.93 -1.74
CA ARG A 57 5.16 11.07 -1.73
C ARG A 57 5.28 11.91 -3.00
N ALA A 58 6.49 12.19 -3.44
CA ALA A 58 6.75 12.92 -4.69
C ALA A 58 6.21 12.17 -5.91
N LYS A 59 6.35 10.84 -5.97
CA LYS A 59 5.76 10.02 -7.03
C LYS A 59 4.22 10.03 -7.03
N LEU A 60 3.60 10.01 -5.85
CA LEU A 60 2.15 10.13 -5.71
C LEU A 60 1.63 11.55 -5.99
N ALA A 61 2.49 12.57 -5.93
CA ALA A 61 2.10 13.97 -6.11
C ALA A 61 1.48 14.27 -7.48
N ARG A 62 1.71 13.41 -8.49
CA ARG A 62 1.02 13.49 -9.79
C ARG A 62 -0.49 13.22 -9.70
N TYR A 63 -0.96 12.62 -8.62
CA TYR A 63 -2.35 12.22 -8.41
C TYR A 63 -2.97 12.86 -7.16
N LEU A 64 -2.19 13.01 -6.09
CA LEU A 64 -2.63 13.44 -4.77
C LEU A 64 -1.67 14.51 -4.24
N SER A 65 -2.17 15.65 -3.83
CA SER A 65 -1.33 16.65 -3.16
C SER A 65 -0.75 16.10 -1.85
N PRO A 66 0.39 16.63 -1.37
CA PRO A 66 0.95 16.24 -0.08
C PRO A 66 -0.05 16.34 1.08
N THR A 67 -0.91 17.36 1.06
CA THR A 67 -1.98 17.56 2.04
C THR A 67 -3.02 16.45 1.97
N GLN A 68 -3.40 15.99 0.76
CA GLN A 68 -4.35 14.89 0.60
C GLN A 68 -3.77 13.57 1.11
N ILE A 69 -2.49 13.29 0.87
CA ILE A 69 -1.81 12.09 1.39
C ILE A 69 -1.81 12.12 2.93
N GLU A 70 -1.50 13.27 3.51
CA GLU A 70 -1.51 13.40 4.98
C GLU A 70 -2.90 13.28 5.57
N SER A 71 -3.92 13.90 4.96
CA SER A 71 -5.32 13.78 5.38
C SER A 71 -5.80 12.33 5.28
N LEU A 72 -5.39 11.60 4.23
CA LEU A 72 -5.71 10.19 4.08
C LEU A 72 -5.08 9.36 5.21
N ARG A 73 -3.81 9.60 5.54
CA ARG A 73 -3.14 8.94 6.65
C ARG A 73 -3.86 9.18 7.98
N GLN A 74 -4.23 10.43 8.25
CA GLN A 74 -4.97 10.81 9.47
C GLN A 74 -6.34 10.16 9.54
N LEU A 75 -7.08 10.12 8.42
CA LEU A 75 -8.37 9.44 8.32
C LEU A 75 -8.23 7.94 8.64
N VAL A 76 -7.25 7.28 8.05
CA VAL A 76 -6.99 5.86 8.29
C VAL A 76 -6.65 5.61 9.76
N MET A 77 -5.77 6.43 10.36
CA MET A 77 -5.43 6.31 11.78
C MET A 77 -6.67 6.47 12.68
N HIS A 78 -7.50 7.47 12.41
CA HIS A 78 -8.75 7.68 13.14
C HIS A 78 -9.70 6.48 13.02
N CYS A 79 -9.87 5.91 11.83
CA CYS A 79 -10.68 4.71 11.63
C CYS A 79 -10.12 3.50 12.39
N LEU A 80 -8.79 3.32 12.38
CA LEU A 80 -8.13 2.23 13.12
C LEU A 80 -8.35 2.37 14.63
N GLU A 81 -8.23 3.56 15.19
CA GLU A 81 -8.50 3.82 16.60
C GLU A 81 -9.94 3.47 16.99
N ALA A 82 -10.91 3.77 16.13
CA ALA A 82 -12.32 3.45 16.37
C ALA A 82 -12.59 1.92 16.45
N ILE A 83 -11.79 1.10 15.76
CA ILE A 83 -11.93 -0.37 15.75
C ILE A 83 -10.90 -1.08 16.63
N SER A 84 -10.02 -0.34 17.29
CA SER A 84 -8.88 -0.82 18.09
C SER A 84 -9.20 -2.01 19.02
N PRO A 85 -10.32 -2.02 19.79
CA PRO A 85 -10.60 -3.12 20.71
C PRO A 85 -10.79 -4.49 20.06
N ARG A 86 -10.97 -4.52 18.74
CA ARG A 86 -11.23 -5.74 17.94
C ARG A 86 -10.08 -6.05 16.97
N PHE A 87 -9.04 -5.24 16.98
CA PHE A 87 -7.97 -5.34 15.99
C PHE A 87 -6.91 -6.36 16.43
N ARG A 88 -6.38 -7.10 15.46
CA ARG A 88 -5.29 -8.05 15.69
C ARG A 88 -3.97 -7.31 15.87
N LEU A 89 -3.20 -7.67 16.91
CA LEU A 89 -1.85 -7.13 17.11
C LEU A 89 -0.86 -7.68 16.08
N GLY A 90 0.12 -6.85 15.73
CA GLY A 90 1.20 -7.18 14.81
C GLY A 90 1.25 -6.28 13.57
N PRO A 91 2.09 -6.63 12.58
CA PRO A 91 2.22 -5.89 11.34
C PRO A 91 0.99 -6.11 10.44
N PHE A 92 0.54 -5.05 9.76
CA PHE A 92 -0.50 -5.12 8.75
C PHE A 92 -0.33 -4.00 7.72
N GLY A 93 -0.83 -4.24 6.51
CA GLY A 93 -0.86 -3.26 5.43
C GLY A 93 -2.30 -2.98 5.00
N ILE A 94 -2.56 -1.78 4.53
CA ILE A 94 -3.82 -1.38 3.89
C ILE A 94 -3.52 -1.04 2.45
N ASP A 95 -4.03 -1.86 1.53
CA ASP A 95 -3.89 -1.63 0.10
C ASP A 95 -4.94 -0.64 -0.37
N MET A 96 -4.52 0.28 -1.21
CA MET A 96 -5.28 1.41 -1.72
C MET A 96 -5.04 1.55 -3.23
N MET A 97 -5.93 2.22 -3.92
CA MET A 97 -5.71 2.54 -5.32
C MET A 97 -6.14 3.96 -5.69
N ILE A 98 -5.46 4.51 -6.67
CA ILE A 98 -5.90 5.70 -7.38
C ILE A 98 -6.80 5.26 -8.52
N VAL A 99 -7.98 5.82 -8.59
CA VAL A 99 -8.96 5.54 -9.64
C VAL A 99 -9.26 6.80 -10.44
N ARG A 100 -9.60 6.62 -11.71
CA ARG A 100 -10.13 7.68 -12.56
C ARG A 100 -11.65 7.57 -12.61
N THR A 101 -12.33 8.65 -12.32
CA THR A 101 -13.77 8.75 -12.41
C THR A 101 -14.20 9.13 -13.84
N GLU A 102 -15.47 8.94 -14.17
CA GLU A 102 -16.04 9.25 -15.51
C GLU A 102 -15.86 10.72 -15.90
N ASP A 103 -15.85 11.64 -14.92
CA ASP A 103 -15.57 13.07 -15.12
C ASP A 103 -14.07 13.39 -15.30
N GLY A 104 -13.22 12.35 -15.43
CA GLY A 104 -11.79 12.47 -15.65
C GLY A 104 -10.96 12.82 -14.43
N LYS A 105 -11.56 13.00 -13.25
CA LYS A 105 -10.84 13.29 -12.01
C LYS A 105 -10.23 12.04 -11.41
N THR A 106 -9.17 12.24 -10.64
CA THR A 106 -8.59 11.18 -9.81
C THR A 106 -9.21 11.18 -8.41
N ARG A 107 -9.45 9.99 -7.89
CA ARG A 107 -9.89 9.75 -6.51
C ARG A 107 -9.11 8.61 -5.90
N VAL A 108 -9.11 8.54 -4.57
CA VAL A 108 -8.53 7.43 -3.82
C VAL A 108 -9.64 6.47 -3.42
N HIS A 109 -9.42 5.18 -3.66
CA HIS A 109 -10.10 4.11 -2.96
C HIS A 109 -9.24 3.79 -1.72
N PRO A 110 -9.68 4.19 -0.51
CA PRO A 110 -8.79 4.29 0.65
C PRO A 110 -8.57 2.97 1.39
N CYS A 111 -9.31 1.93 1.04
CA CYS A 111 -9.17 0.61 1.63
C CYS A 111 -9.71 -0.43 0.65
N LEU A 112 -8.83 -1.02 -0.12
CA LEU A 112 -9.15 -2.13 -1.00
C LEU A 112 -9.06 -3.46 -0.25
N GLU A 113 -8.00 -3.62 0.52
CA GLU A 113 -7.76 -4.81 1.33
C GLU A 113 -6.95 -4.46 2.59
N ILE A 114 -7.21 -5.16 3.69
CA ILE A 114 -6.38 -5.12 4.90
C ILE A 114 -5.66 -6.45 5.03
N ASN A 115 -4.34 -6.40 4.91
CA ASN A 115 -3.45 -7.55 4.99
C ASN A 115 -2.91 -7.72 6.42
N PHE A 116 -3.52 -8.58 7.25
CA PHE A 116 -3.11 -8.86 8.64
C PHE A 116 -1.86 -9.73 8.73
N ARG A 117 -0.79 -9.29 8.10
CA ARG A 117 0.50 -9.95 8.03
C ARG A 117 1.59 -8.96 7.67
N ARG A 118 2.84 -9.37 7.76
CA ARG A 118 3.94 -8.64 7.13
C ARG A 118 3.77 -8.70 5.60
N THR A 119 3.66 -7.54 4.98
CA THR A 119 3.53 -7.39 3.52
C THR A 119 4.89 -7.19 2.86
N MET A 120 4.94 -7.21 1.54
CA MET A 120 6.14 -6.81 0.80
C MET A 120 6.44 -5.31 0.93
N GLY A 121 5.44 -4.49 1.25
CA GLY A 121 5.63 -3.09 1.61
C GLY A 121 6.51 -2.93 2.85
N HIS A 122 6.28 -3.71 3.91
CA HIS A 122 7.16 -3.73 5.09
C HIS A 122 8.59 -4.14 4.74
N VAL A 123 8.76 -5.14 3.86
CA VAL A 123 10.07 -5.58 3.40
C VAL A 123 10.77 -4.45 2.63
N ALA A 124 10.07 -3.78 1.71
CA ALA A 124 10.61 -2.67 0.94
C ALA A 124 11.02 -1.48 1.83
N ILE A 125 10.22 -1.13 2.84
CA ILE A 125 10.56 -0.09 3.82
C ILE A 125 11.83 -0.46 4.60
N ALA A 126 11.93 -1.70 5.07
CA ALA A 126 13.09 -2.16 5.83
C ALA A 126 14.37 -2.25 4.97
N LEU A 127 14.26 -2.67 3.73
CA LEU A 127 15.38 -2.74 2.79
C LEU A 127 15.86 -1.35 2.38
N GLN A 128 14.95 -0.42 2.13
CA GLN A 128 15.29 0.94 1.73
C GLN A 128 16.23 1.62 2.74
N GLN A 129 16.04 1.37 4.05
CA GLN A 129 16.91 1.91 5.10
C GLN A 129 18.37 1.44 5.03
N ARG A 130 18.65 0.37 4.26
CA ARG A 130 19.97 -0.25 4.10
C ARG A 130 20.59 0.00 2.73
N VAL A 131 19.84 0.62 1.82
CA VAL A 131 20.27 0.84 0.44
C VAL A 131 20.78 2.27 0.30
N THR A 132 21.99 2.42 -0.24
CA THR A 132 22.63 3.72 -0.48
C THR A 132 22.47 4.19 -1.93
N THR A 133 21.92 3.35 -2.80
CA THR A 133 21.71 3.64 -4.22
C THR A 133 20.44 4.49 -4.42
N PRO A 134 20.38 5.36 -5.42
CA PRO A 134 19.18 6.13 -5.71
C PRO A 134 17.95 5.25 -5.87
N ALA A 135 16.88 5.61 -5.19
CA ALA A 135 15.64 4.84 -5.07
C ALA A 135 14.97 4.50 -6.41
N GLU A 136 15.16 5.33 -7.42
CA GLU A 136 14.58 5.14 -8.76
C GLU A 136 15.17 3.95 -9.51
N ALA A 137 16.33 3.47 -9.08
CA ALA A 137 17.04 2.37 -9.74
C ALA A 137 16.74 0.99 -9.12
N MET A 138 15.98 0.92 -8.04
CA MET A 138 15.82 -0.33 -7.27
C MET A 138 14.36 -0.68 -6.99
N ALA A 139 14.05 -1.97 -7.11
CA ALA A 139 12.78 -2.54 -6.72
C ALA A 139 12.93 -3.97 -6.21
N VAL A 140 12.03 -4.40 -5.33
CA VAL A 140 11.83 -5.82 -5.03
C VAL A 140 10.78 -6.34 -5.99
N THR A 141 11.13 -7.32 -6.83
CA THR A 141 10.23 -7.96 -7.78
C THR A 141 9.95 -9.40 -7.40
N PHE A 142 8.84 -9.95 -7.88
CA PHE A 142 8.51 -11.36 -7.74
C PHE A 142 8.45 -11.98 -9.14
N GLU A 143 9.37 -12.88 -9.43
CA GLU A 143 9.53 -13.55 -10.72
C GLU A 143 9.86 -15.02 -10.48
N ASP A 144 9.31 -15.93 -11.28
CA ASP A 144 9.55 -17.38 -11.21
C ASP A 144 9.41 -18.00 -9.80
N GLY A 145 8.46 -17.50 -9.03
CA GLY A 145 8.21 -17.98 -7.67
C GLY A 145 9.16 -17.47 -6.59
N HIS A 146 10.07 -16.54 -6.92
CA HIS A 146 11.07 -15.99 -6.02
C HIS A 146 11.05 -14.45 -5.99
N TYR A 147 11.50 -13.89 -4.86
CA TYR A 147 11.72 -12.44 -4.73
C TYR A 147 13.14 -12.09 -5.15
N HIS A 148 13.28 -11.07 -5.97
CA HIS A 148 14.55 -10.56 -6.47
C HIS A 148 14.67 -9.06 -6.17
N LEU A 149 15.90 -8.64 -5.81
CA LEU A 149 16.27 -7.22 -5.82
C LEU A 149 16.73 -6.88 -7.24
N ARG A 150 16.03 -5.95 -7.88
CA ARG A 150 16.32 -5.51 -9.26
C ARG A 150 16.68 -4.04 -9.28
N CYS A 151 17.69 -3.68 -10.08
CA CYS A 151 17.89 -2.32 -10.56
C CYS A 151 16.93 -2.08 -11.75
N ARG A 152 16.29 -0.92 -11.79
CA ARG A 152 15.41 -0.48 -12.88
C ARG A 152 16.06 0.62 -13.69
#